data_41a5a03436055866f5d010589c6da55d
#
_entry.id   41a5a03436055866f5d010589c6da55d
#
_cell.length_a   1.000
_cell.length_b   1.000
_cell.length_c   1.000
_cell.angle_alpha   90.00
_cell.angle_beta   90.00
_cell.angle_gamma   90.00
#
_symmetry.space_group_name_H-M   'P 1'
#
loop_
_entity.id
_entity.type
_entity.pdbx_description
1 polymer ?
#
loop_
_entity_poly.entity_id
_entity_poly.type
_entity_poly.pdbx_seq_one_letter_code
_entity_poly.pdbx_strand_id
1 'polypeptide(L)'
;MSQTAPSTKRGSASKARSIVANDAFNVVDSSGWLEYFEGSDRAALFARAIENTARLIVPVISIYEVFKRVRIKRTQDDAEQAAELMQRALVVDVDLTLVLSAAANGLPLADSLIYATALAHGATLWTQDSHFEGLPSVKYFPKP
;
A
#
# COMPACT_ATOMS: atom_id res chain seq x y z
N MET A 1 -1.91 -11.49 18.59
CA MET A 1 -1.24 -11.17 18.53
C MET A 1 -0.56 -10.51 18.63
N SER A 2 -0.62 -10.54 18.97
CA SER A 2 0.21 -9.96 19.07
C SER A 2 0.64 -9.39 19.36
N GLN A 3 0.71 -9.31 19.85
CA GLN A 3 1.44 -8.79 20.24
C GLN A 3 2.13 -8.18 20.65
N THR A 4 2.09 -8.20 21.12
CA THR A 4 2.88 -7.70 21.59
C THR A 4 3.35 -7.30 22.29
N ALA A 5 3.36 -7.51 22.78
CA ALA A 5 3.92 -7.12 23.47
C ALA A 5 4.51 -6.70 24.18
N PRO A 6 4.68 -6.74 24.51
CA PRO A 6 5.23 -6.27 25.37
C PRO A 6 6.16 -5.58 25.70
N SER A 7 6.29 -5.73 25.75
CA SER A 7 7.04 -5.18 26.15
C SER A 7 7.49 -4.17 26.28
N THR A 8 7.33 -3.79 26.23
CA THR A 8 7.75 -2.86 26.24
C THR A 8 8.28 -2.14 27.01
N LYS A 9 8.65 -2.12 27.39
CA LYS A 9 9.23 -1.48 28.12
C LYS A 9 10.17 -0.95 28.09
N ARG A 10 10.39 -0.76 28.13
CA ARG A 10 11.26 -0.35 28.32
C ARG A 10 12.06 0.41 27.75
N GLY A 11 12.76 0.51 27.37
CA GLY A 11 13.64 1.39 26.74
C GLY A 11 13.27 2.81 26.99
N SER A 12 14.01 3.73 26.50
CA SER A 12 13.66 5.13 26.60
C SER A 12 12.45 5.46 25.74
N ALA A 13 11.77 6.54 26.07
CA ALA A 13 10.62 6.99 25.30
C ALA A 13 11.00 7.31 23.85
N SER A 14 12.19 7.90 23.62
CA SER A 14 12.63 8.24 22.25
C SER A 14 12.87 6.97 21.44
N LYS A 15 13.44 5.94 22.03
CA LYS A 15 13.65 4.66 21.38
C LYS A 15 12.32 4.01 21.03
N ALA A 16 11.36 4.05 21.95
CA ALA A 16 10.04 3.50 21.70
C ALA A 16 9.35 4.22 20.54
N ARG A 17 9.47 5.53 20.47
CA ARG A 17 8.88 6.29 19.36
C ARG A 17 9.53 5.95 18.02
N SER A 18 10.85 5.72 17.98
CA SER A 18 11.53 5.31 16.77
C SER A 18 11.01 3.96 16.29
N ILE A 19 10.80 3.02 17.21
CA ILE A 19 10.27 1.70 16.88
C ILE A 19 8.86 1.84 16.30
N VAL A 20 8.01 2.68 16.91
CA VAL A 20 6.65 2.91 16.42
C VAL A 20 6.67 3.48 15.01
N ALA A 21 7.55 4.47 14.76
CA ALA A 21 7.67 5.07 13.43
C ALA A 21 8.12 4.05 12.39
N ASN A 22 9.05 3.14 12.76
CA ASN A 22 9.53 2.10 11.86
C ASN A 22 8.50 0.99 11.65
N ASP A 23 7.55 0.88 12.57
CA ASP A 23 6.49 -0.13 12.50
C ASP A 23 5.23 0.38 11.82
N ALA A 24 5.25 1.58 11.28
CA ALA A 24 4.10 2.12 10.57
C ALA A 24 3.74 1.24 9.38
N PHE A 25 2.44 1.08 9.16
CA PHE A 25 1.95 0.32 8.01
C PHE A 25 2.07 1.13 6.73
N ASN A 26 2.16 0.41 5.62
CA ASN A 26 2.29 1.00 4.29
C ASN A 26 1.27 0.40 3.33
N VAL A 27 0.78 1.24 2.43
CA VAL A 27 0.00 0.83 1.27
C VAL A 27 0.77 1.33 0.06
N VAL A 28 0.91 0.50 -0.96
CA VAL A 28 1.53 0.92 -2.22
C VAL A 28 0.44 1.00 -3.27
N ASP A 29 0.34 2.15 -3.93
CA ASP A 29 -0.59 2.35 -5.02
C ASP A 29 -0.32 1.39 -6.18
N SER A 30 -1.34 1.09 -6.97
CA SER A 30 -1.22 0.16 -8.09
C SER A 30 -0.08 0.52 -9.04
N SER A 31 0.14 1.82 -9.28
CA SER A 31 1.24 2.25 -10.14
C SER A 31 2.61 1.86 -9.57
N GLY A 32 2.76 1.91 -8.26
CA GLY A 32 4.01 1.48 -7.62
C GLY A 32 4.24 -0.02 -7.74
N TRP A 33 3.19 -0.80 -7.58
CA TRP A 33 3.26 -2.24 -7.79
C TRP A 33 3.69 -2.58 -9.21
N LEU A 34 3.14 -1.88 -10.20
CA LEU A 34 3.47 -2.11 -11.60
C LEU A 34 4.93 -1.77 -11.90
N GLU A 35 5.45 -0.67 -11.34
CA GLU A 35 6.87 -0.35 -11.50
C GLU A 35 7.74 -1.47 -10.89
N TYR A 36 7.34 -1.96 -9.73
CA TYR A 36 8.07 -3.01 -9.05
C TYR A 36 8.12 -4.30 -9.88
N PHE A 37 6.97 -4.74 -10.40
CA PHE A 37 6.91 -5.97 -11.19
C PHE A 37 7.62 -5.85 -12.52
N GLU A 38 7.66 -4.65 -13.11
CA GLU A 38 8.36 -4.42 -14.38
C GLU A 38 9.87 -4.27 -14.19
N GLY A 39 10.33 -4.08 -12.97
CA GLY A 39 11.74 -3.86 -12.70
C GLY A 39 12.26 -2.57 -13.33
N SER A 40 11.40 -1.56 -13.43
CA SER A 40 11.74 -0.27 -14.01
C SER A 40 12.75 0.48 -13.13
N ASP A 41 13.25 1.61 -13.63
CA ASP A 41 14.15 2.47 -12.86
C ASP A 41 13.46 3.00 -11.58
N ARG A 42 12.14 3.00 -11.56
CA ARG A 42 11.38 3.48 -10.40
C ARG A 42 11.02 2.38 -9.42
N ALA A 43 11.30 1.13 -9.74
CA ALA A 43 10.97 -0.01 -8.88
C ALA A 43 11.56 0.16 -7.47
N ALA A 44 12.78 0.67 -7.37
CA ALA A 44 13.45 0.84 -6.09
C ALA A 44 12.72 1.80 -5.15
N LEU A 45 11.95 2.75 -5.69
CA LEU A 45 11.18 3.68 -4.85
C LEU A 45 10.14 2.97 -4.01
N PHE A 46 9.60 1.86 -4.52
CA PHE A 46 8.50 1.13 -3.89
C PHE A 46 8.94 -0.18 -3.23
N ALA A 47 10.12 -0.69 -3.60
CA ALA A 47 10.61 -1.98 -3.12
C ALA A 47 10.66 -2.06 -1.59
N ARG A 48 11.08 -0.99 -0.95
CA ARG A 48 11.23 -0.97 0.50
C ARG A 48 9.90 -1.23 1.22
N ALA A 49 8.82 -0.61 0.75
CA ALA A 49 7.51 -0.82 1.33
C ALA A 49 6.96 -2.21 0.96
N ILE A 50 7.11 -2.60 -0.30
CA ILE A 50 6.58 -3.89 -0.79
C ILE A 50 7.25 -5.07 -0.09
N GLU A 51 8.56 -4.99 0.11
CA GLU A 51 9.32 -6.10 0.67
C GLU A 51 9.21 -6.19 2.19
N ASN A 52 8.68 -5.16 2.83
CA ASN A 52 8.37 -5.21 4.26
C ASN A 52 6.95 -5.77 4.45
N THR A 53 6.81 -7.04 4.17
CA THR A 53 5.52 -7.74 4.12
C THR A 53 4.75 -7.65 5.44
N ALA A 54 5.45 -7.65 6.57
CA ALA A 54 4.83 -7.58 7.88
C ALA A 54 4.09 -6.27 8.14
N ARG A 55 4.44 -5.21 7.39
CA ARG A 55 3.84 -3.88 7.54
C ARG A 55 3.14 -3.42 6.26
N LEU A 56 2.83 -4.35 5.37
CA LEU A 56 2.24 -4.03 4.08
C LEU A 56 0.77 -4.39 4.07
N ILE A 57 -0.05 -3.43 3.70
CA ILE A 57 -1.49 -3.60 3.52
C ILE A 57 -1.80 -3.45 2.05
N VAL A 58 -2.56 -4.40 1.51
CA VAL A 58 -2.93 -4.42 0.10
C VAL A 58 -4.45 -4.33 -0.02
N PRO A 59 -4.97 -3.18 -0.46
CA PRO A 59 -6.40 -3.09 -0.78
C PRO A 59 -6.73 -4.08 -1.90
N VAL A 60 -7.81 -4.82 -1.76
CA VAL A 60 -8.16 -5.83 -2.76
C VAL A 60 -8.33 -5.22 -4.15
N ILE A 61 -8.78 -3.96 -4.23
CA ILE A 61 -8.93 -3.25 -5.51
C ILE A 61 -7.58 -3.07 -6.22
N SER A 62 -6.48 -2.97 -5.48
CA SER A 62 -5.14 -2.88 -6.06
C SER A 62 -4.77 -4.17 -6.76
N ILE A 63 -5.17 -5.32 -6.21
CA ILE A 63 -4.93 -6.60 -6.87
C ILE A 63 -5.69 -6.66 -8.20
N TYR A 64 -6.93 -6.19 -8.22
CA TYR A 64 -7.70 -6.12 -9.47
C TYR A 64 -6.97 -5.28 -10.52
N GLU A 65 -6.51 -4.10 -10.16
CA GLU A 65 -5.87 -3.20 -11.12
C GLU A 65 -4.55 -3.76 -11.63
N VAL A 66 -3.73 -4.30 -10.75
CA VAL A 66 -2.45 -4.88 -11.12
C VAL A 66 -2.66 -6.12 -11.99
N PHE A 67 -3.54 -7.02 -11.56
CA PHE A 67 -3.86 -8.23 -12.31
C PHE A 67 -4.31 -7.90 -13.73
N LYS A 68 -5.25 -6.97 -13.84
CA LYS A 68 -5.79 -6.57 -15.14
C LYS A 68 -4.70 -6.02 -16.06
N ARG A 69 -3.84 -5.15 -15.54
CA ARG A 69 -2.80 -4.52 -16.34
C ARG A 69 -1.73 -5.52 -16.77
N VAL A 70 -1.28 -6.36 -15.85
CA VAL A 70 -0.24 -7.36 -16.15
C VAL A 70 -0.78 -8.37 -17.17
N ARG A 71 -2.04 -8.79 -17.01
CA ARG A 71 -2.66 -9.73 -17.95
C ARG A 71 -2.71 -9.17 -19.37
N ILE A 72 -3.01 -7.90 -19.50
CA ILE A 72 -3.10 -7.24 -20.82
C ILE A 72 -1.72 -7.04 -21.43
N LYS A 73 -0.74 -6.58 -20.63
CA LYS A 73 0.60 -6.25 -21.15
C LYS A 73 1.51 -7.48 -21.28
N ARG A 74 1.25 -8.52 -20.51
CA ARG A 74 2.06 -9.73 -20.48
C ARG A 74 1.17 -10.95 -20.69
N THR A 75 1.11 -11.84 -19.71
CA THR A 75 0.35 -13.08 -19.79
C THR A 75 -0.56 -13.28 -18.59
N GLN A 76 -1.52 -14.19 -18.73
CA GLN A 76 -2.36 -14.63 -17.62
C GLN A 76 -1.49 -15.18 -16.50
N ASP A 77 -0.46 -15.97 -16.83
CA ASP A 77 0.41 -16.58 -15.84
C ASP A 77 1.17 -15.55 -15.03
N ASP A 78 1.71 -14.53 -15.71
CA ASP A 78 2.39 -13.43 -15.03
C ASP A 78 1.44 -12.68 -14.10
N ALA A 79 0.19 -12.48 -14.51
CA ALA A 79 -0.81 -11.81 -13.69
C ALA A 79 -1.12 -12.62 -12.43
N GLU A 80 -1.23 -13.94 -12.56
CA GLU A 80 -1.48 -14.84 -11.43
C GLU A 80 -0.32 -14.81 -10.44
N GLN A 81 0.91 -14.79 -10.94
CA GLN A 81 2.08 -14.69 -10.08
C GLN A 81 2.12 -13.36 -9.33
N ALA A 82 1.78 -12.27 -10.00
CA ALA A 82 1.72 -10.95 -9.37
C ALA A 82 0.68 -10.93 -8.25
N ALA A 83 -0.52 -11.45 -8.53
CA ALA A 83 -1.59 -11.50 -7.53
C ALA A 83 -1.19 -12.37 -6.33
N GLU A 84 -0.50 -13.48 -6.58
CA GLU A 84 -0.04 -14.35 -5.51
C GLU A 84 0.96 -13.62 -4.60
N LEU A 85 1.90 -12.90 -5.19
CA LEU A 85 2.87 -12.14 -4.41
C LEU A 85 2.17 -11.08 -3.54
N MET A 86 1.21 -10.36 -4.11
CA MET A 86 0.48 -9.33 -3.38
C MET A 86 -0.30 -9.89 -2.19
N GLN A 87 -0.74 -11.14 -2.28
CA GLN A 87 -1.50 -11.78 -1.21
C GLN A 87 -0.66 -12.23 -0.02
N ARG A 88 0.65 -12.09 -0.08
CA ARG A 88 1.52 -12.38 1.06
C ARG A 88 1.42 -11.33 2.16
N ALA A 89 0.90 -10.16 1.83
CA ALA A 89 0.66 -9.08 2.79
C ALA A 89 -0.76 -9.18 3.35
N LEU A 90 -1.15 -8.22 4.18
CA LEU A 90 -2.52 -8.16 4.68
C LEU A 90 -3.43 -7.58 3.59
N VAL A 91 -4.26 -8.42 3.02
CA VAL A 91 -5.24 -7.99 2.03
C VAL A 91 -6.49 -7.49 2.73
N VAL A 92 -6.95 -6.30 2.35
CA VAL A 92 -8.13 -5.67 2.94
C VAL A 92 -9.25 -5.62 1.91
N ASP A 93 -10.38 -6.24 2.26
CA ASP A 93 -11.56 -6.26 1.41
C ASP A 93 -12.29 -4.92 1.42
N VAL A 94 -13.10 -4.70 0.38
CA VAL A 94 -13.97 -3.53 0.30
C VAL A 94 -15.27 -3.86 1.02
N ASP A 95 -15.61 -3.07 2.05
CA ASP A 95 -16.87 -3.22 2.76
C ASP A 95 -17.66 -1.89 2.71
N LEU A 96 -18.85 -1.90 3.28
CA LEU A 96 -19.72 -0.73 3.24
C LEU A 96 -19.10 0.49 3.90
N THR A 97 -18.48 0.31 5.06
CA THR A 97 -17.85 1.42 5.78
C THR A 97 -16.76 2.06 4.92
N LEU A 98 -15.94 1.23 4.28
CA LEU A 98 -14.87 1.72 3.42
C LEU A 98 -15.41 2.45 2.20
N VAL A 99 -16.46 1.91 1.58
CA VAL A 99 -17.09 2.53 0.41
C VAL A 99 -17.60 3.93 0.74
N LEU A 100 -18.25 4.08 1.89
CA LEU A 100 -18.80 5.38 2.28
C LEU A 100 -17.68 6.38 2.58
N SER A 101 -16.60 5.93 3.23
CA SER A 101 -15.42 6.79 3.46
C SER A 101 -14.78 7.21 2.15
N ALA A 102 -14.65 6.27 1.22
CA ALA A 102 -14.04 6.54 -0.08
C ALA A 102 -14.86 7.56 -0.87
N ALA A 103 -16.19 7.43 -0.83
CA ALA A 103 -17.07 8.33 -1.56
C ALA A 103 -16.90 9.79 -1.14
N ALA A 104 -16.42 10.02 0.07
CA ALA A 104 -16.27 11.37 0.62
C ALA A 104 -14.96 12.06 0.24
N ASN A 105 -13.96 11.34 -0.31
CA ASN A 105 -12.65 11.94 -0.51
C ASN A 105 -12.42 12.60 -1.87
N GLY A 106 -13.38 12.48 -2.80
CA GLY A 106 -13.34 13.21 -4.07
C GLY A 106 -12.38 12.67 -5.12
N LEU A 107 -11.77 11.53 -4.88
CA LEU A 107 -10.83 10.90 -5.82
C LEU A 107 -11.57 9.98 -6.81
N PRO A 108 -10.95 9.62 -7.95
CA PRO A 108 -11.49 8.60 -8.83
C PRO A 108 -11.72 7.28 -8.08
N LEU A 109 -12.60 6.43 -8.59
CA LEU A 109 -13.11 5.27 -7.86
C LEU A 109 -12.01 4.42 -7.21
N ALA A 110 -11.09 3.89 -8.00
CA ALA A 110 -10.06 3.00 -7.44
C ALA A 110 -9.15 3.76 -6.48
N ASP A 111 -8.72 4.95 -6.85
CA ASP A 111 -7.88 5.79 -6.00
C ASP A 111 -8.57 6.10 -4.67
N SER A 112 -9.89 6.35 -4.72
CA SER A 112 -10.65 6.68 -3.51
C SER A 112 -10.66 5.51 -2.52
N LEU A 113 -10.79 4.29 -3.03
CA LEU A 113 -10.80 3.08 -2.19
C LEU A 113 -9.41 2.79 -1.62
N ILE A 114 -8.38 2.98 -2.42
CA ILE A 114 -6.99 2.77 -1.97
C ILE A 114 -6.65 3.76 -0.86
N TYR A 115 -6.97 5.02 -1.07
CA TYR A 115 -6.68 6.06 -0.09
C TYR A 115 -7.47 5.86 1.20
N ALA A 116 -8.76 5.53 1.09
CA ALA A 116 -9.58 5.26 2.26
C ALA A 116 -9.05 4.07 3.06
N THR A 117 -8.55 3.04 2.39
CA THR A 117 -7.93 1.89 3.06
C THR A 117 -6.70 2.32 3.85
N ALA A 118 -5.84 3.13 3.24
CA ALA A 118 -4.65 3.63 3.92
C ALA A 118 -5.02 4.42 5.18
N LEU A 119 -5.97 5.34 5.06
CA LEU A 119 -6.39 6.15 6.21
C LEU A 119 -7.02 5.30 7.32
N ALA A 120 -7.85 4.32 6.96
CA ALA A 120 -8.52 3.46 7.93
C ALA A 120 -7.53 2.64 8.76
N HIS A 121 -6.36 2.37 8.22
CA HIS A 121 -5.34 1.55 8.89
C HIS A 121 -4.17 2.38 9.43
N GLY A 122 -4.27 3.70 9.38
CA GLY A 122 -3.18 4.55 9.82
C GLY A 122 -1.90 4.33 9.01
N ALA A 123 -2.05 3.95 7.75
CA ALA A 123 -0.92 3.61 6.89
C ALA A 123 -0.48 4.79 6.04
N THR A 124 0.77 4.76 5.59
CA THR A 124 1.28 5.71 4.60
C THR A 124 1.04 5.13 3.21
N LEU A 125 0.49 5.94 2.32
CA LEU A 125 0.29 5.56 0.92
C LEU A 125 1.50 6.00 0.09
N TRP A 126 2.16 5.04 -0.54
CA TRP A 126 3.31 5.28 -1.41
C TRP A 126 2.83 5.29 -2.86
N THR A 127 3.02 6.40 -3.55
CA THR A 127 2.45 6.58 -4.89
C THR A 127 3.28 7.52 -5.74
N GLN A 128 3.15 7.39 -7.05
CA GLN A 128 3.66 8.34 -8.04
C GLN A 128 2.52 9.01 -8.83
N ASP A 129 1.27 8.75 -8.43
CA ASP A 129 0.11 9.30 -9.10
C ASP A 129 -0.20 10.69 -8.53
N SER A 130 -0.26 11.68 -9.41
CA SER A 130 -0.50 13.07 -9.02
C SER A 130 -1.86 13.30 -8.37
N HIS A 131 -2.82 12.38 -8.54
CA HIS A 131 -4.11 12.49 -7.85
C HIS A 131 -3.94 12.56 -6.33
N PHE A 132 -2.88 11.98 -5.81
CA PHE A 132 -2.64 11.91 -4.36
C PHE A 132 -1.70 13.00 -3.86
N GLU A 133 -1.18 13.84 -4.74
CA GLU A 133 -0.20 14.86 -4.36
C GLU A 133 -0.78 15.81 -3.32
N GLY A 134 -0.04 16.03 -2.24
CA GLY A 134 -0.43 16.97 -1.19
C GLY A 134 -1.46 16.44 -0.20
N LEU A 135 -1.93 15.20 -0.36
CA LEU A 135 -2.89 14.64 0.59
C LEU A 135 -2.18 14.11 1.85
N PRO A 136 -2.89 14.14 3.00
CA PRO A 136 -2.32 13.59 4.24
C PRO A 136 -1.96 12.11 4.12
N SER A 137 -0.91 11.69 4.82
CA SER A 137 -0.46 10.30 4.90
C SER A 137 0.00 9.74 3.55
N VAL A 138 0.47 10.58 2.66
CA VAL A 138 0.95 10.19 1.34
C VAL A 138 2.43 10.45 1.21
N LYS A 139 3.16 9.46 0.72
CA LYS A 139 4.55 9.59 0.29
C LYS A 139 4.56 9.59 -1.23
N TYR A 140 4.69 10.79 -1.79
CA TYR A 140 4.53 11.01 -3.21
C TYR A 140 5.88 11.12 -3.90
N PHE A 141 6.04 10.39 -5.00
CA PHE A 141 7.24 10.39 -5.84
C PHE A 141 6.88 10.95 -7.21
N PRO A 142 7.08 12.24 -7.46
CA PRO A 142 6.70 12.83 -8.74
C PRO A 142 7.46 12.16 -9.89
N LYS A 143 6.77 11.96 -11.01
CA LYS A 143 7.42 11.46 -12.22
C LYS A 143 8.23 12.57 -12.85
N PRO A 144 9.37 12.21 -13.49
CA PRO A 144 10.18 13.21 -14.19
C PRO A 144 9.47 13.82 -15.39
#